data_c5733fbc18a3af1f6110c39a77720a72
#
_entry.id   c5733fbc18a3af1f6110c39a77720a72
#
_cell.length_a   1.000
_cell.length_b   1.000
_cell.length_c   1.000
_cell.angle_alpha   90.00
_cell.angle_beta   90.00
_cell.angle_gamma   90.00
#
_symmetry.space_group_name_H-M   'P 1'
#
loop_
_entity.id
_entity.type
_entity.pdbx_description
1 polymer ?
#
loop_
_entity_poly.entity_id
_entity_poly.type
_entity_poly.pdbx_seq_one_letter_code
_entity_poly.pdbx_strand_id
1 'polypeptide(L)'
;MNSLTDWERELALLENKSNLRKLPVIRHLGREVEVNGKVMLNLSSNDYLGLAAYLPLRTEFLQSLIPDTFLPSSSSSRLLTGNFNIYVQIEDLLARLYRKESALVFNSGYHMNAGILPAVSDTRTLILADKLVHASIIDGIRLSAAKCIRYRHNRYDQLEQLLVSNHAGYDRIIIVTESIFSMDGDEADLRRLVTLKQQYDNVLLYVDEAHAVGVRGIHGLGCAEEQDCVADIDFLCGTFGKALASVGGYIVCSKTIRDYLINKMRTFIFTTALPPVNLLWTFFILEHLNSFSFRRERLKRISSLLKDALVKKGYACPSTSHILPMTIGDSGDTVLKADFLQRKGFYALPVRPPTVPEGTSRIRFSLTADITEEEIKSLIELI
;
A
#
# COMPACT_ATOMS: atom_id res chain seq x y z
N MET A 1 -21.36 7.32 -35.37
CA MET A 1 -21.70 7.61 -33.97
C MET A 1 -20.56 8.40 -33.36
N ASN A 2 -20.86 9.44 -32.58
CA ASN A 2 -19.81 10.25 -31.96
C ASN A 2 -19.20 9.42 -30.82
N SER A 3 -17.84 9.25 -30.73
CA SER A 3 -17.15 8.49 -29.71
C SER A 3 -17.45 8.95 -28.27
N LEU A 4 -17.83 10.22 -28.09
CA LEU A 4 -18.26 10.76 -26.79
C LEU A 4 -19.59 10.15 -26.31
N THR A 5 -20.50 9.80 -27.23
CA THR A 5 -21.80 9.20 -26.87
C THR A 5 -21.65 7.83 -26.20
N ASP A 6 -20.62 7.08 -26.56
CA ASP A 6 -20.36 5.78 -25.92
C ASP A 6 -19.88 5.97 -24.47
N TRP A 7 -19.01 6.94 -24.20
CA TRP A 7 -18.57 7.28 -22.85
C TRP A 7 -19.70 7.84 -21.98
N GLU A 8 -20.59 8.68 -22.56
CA GLU A 8 -21.79 9.15 -21.86
C GLU A 8 -22.70 8.00 -21.41
N ARG A 9 -22.89 6.99 -22.28
CA ARG A 9 -23.64 5.77 -21.94
C ARG A 9 -22.97 4.97 -20.83
N GLU A 10 -21.65 4.80 -20.89
CA GLU A 10 -20.90 4.11 -19.83
C GLU A 10 -21.02 4.83 -18.49
N LEU A 11 -20.90 6.17 -18.47
CA LEU A 11 -21.07 6.96 -17.25
C LEU A 11 -22.50 6.84 -16.70
N ALA A 12 -23.53 6.86 -17.54
CA ALA A 12 -24.91 6.66 -17.13
C ALA A 12 -25.14 5.24 -16.56
N LEU A 13 -24.50 4.23 -17.14
CA LEU A 13 -24.58 2.86 -16.61
C LEU A 13 -23.89 2.76 -15.24
N LEU A 14 -22.77 3.43 -15.03
CA LEU A 14 -22.11 3.50 -13.72
C LEU A 14 -23.00 4.21 -12.70
N GLU A 15 -23.67 5.29 -13.08
CA GLU A 15 -24.60 6.01 -12.21
C GLU A 15 -25.80 5.15 -11.81
N ASN A 16 -26.45 4.49 -12.78
CA ASN A 16 -27.58 3.58 -12.53
C ASN A 16 -27.22 2.42 -11.62
N LYS A 17 -25.98 1.94 -11.65
CA LYS A 17 -25.45 0.89 -10.75
C LYS A 17 -24.91 1.44 -9.43
N SER A 18 -25.06 2.71 -9.14
CA SER A 18 -24.45 3.39 -7.99
C SER A 18 -22.92 3.22 -7.91
N ASN A 19 -22.26 3.08 -9.06
CA ASN A 19 -20.81 2.90 -9.20
C ASN A 19 -20.07 4.13 -9.74
N LEU A 20 -20.79 5.19 -10.12
CA LEU A 20 -20.17 6.43 -10.58
C LEU A 20 -19.34 7.07 -9.45
N ARG A 21 -18.09 7.42 -9.76
CA ARG A 21 -17.17 8.07 -8.83
C ARG A 21 -17.14 9.57 -9.09
N LYS A 22 -17.10 10.33 -8.00
CA LYS A 22 -16.91 11.80 -8.03
C LYS A 22 -15.74 12.15 -7.10
N LEU A 23 -15.00 13.19 -7.44
CA LEU A 23 -13.92 13.71 -6.59
C LEU A 23 -14.53 14.75 -5.64
N PRO A 24 -14.66 14.47 -4.35
CA PRO A 24 -15.14 15.47 -3.40
C PRO A 24 -14.06 16.52 -3.14
N VAL A 25 -14.48 17.76 -2.93
CA VAL A 25 -13.58 18.80 -2.40
C VAL A 25 -13.49 18.62 -0.90
N ILE A 26 -12.28 18.35 -0.41
CA ILE A 26 -12.04 18.01 1.00
C ILE A 26 -11.08 19.03 1.61
N ARG A 27 -11.46 19.63 2.72
CA ARG A 27 -10.56 20.40 3.59
C ARG A 27 -10.12 19.51 4.74
N HIS A 28 -8.82 19.29 4.86
CA HIS A 28 -8.25 18.49 5.95
C HIS A 28 -8.08 19.33 7.22
N LEU A 29 -8.54 18.80 8.35
CA LEU A 29 -8.51 19.43 9.69
C LEU A 29 -7.87 18.45 10.70
N GLY A 30 -6.63 18.02 10.42
CA GLY A 30 -5.96 16.99 11.20
C GLY A 30 -6.58 15.61 10.93
N ARG A 31 -7.09 14.97 11.96
CA ARG A 31 -7.81 13.68 11.87
C ARG A 31 -9.25 13.80 11.34
N GLU A 32 -9.74 15.01 11.17
CA GLU A 32 -11.06 15.30 10.63
C GLU A 32 -10.98 15.85 9.22
N VAL A 33 -12.09 15.81 8.52
CA VAL A 33 -12.28 16.41 7.20
C VAL A 33 -13.56 17.22 7.16
N GLU A 34 -13.53 18.33 6.43
CA GLU A 34 -14.70 19.12 6.11
C GLU A 34 -15.09 18.88 4.65
N VAL A 35 -16.33 18.43 4.44
CA VAL A 35 -16.92 18.22 3.12
C VAL A 35 -18.28 18.89 3.09
N ASN A 36 -18.53 19.77 2.14
CA ASN A 36 -19.78 20.55 2.01
C ASN A 36 -20.17 21.27 3.32
N GLY A 37 -19.19 21.87 4.01
CA GLY A 37 -19.41 22.60 5.25
C GLY A 37 -19.63 21.72 6.49
N LYS A 38 -19.51 20.41 6.38
CA LYS A 38 -19.67 19.46 7.48
C LYS A 38 -18.34 18.87 7.90
N VAL A 39 -17.98 19.02 9.17
CA VAL A 39 -16.80 18.40 9.78
C VAL A 39 -17.12 16.98 10.24
N MET A 40 -16.26 16.03 9.89
CA MET A 40 -16.44 14.60 10.17
C MET A 40 -15.09 13.96 10.50
N LEU A 41 -15.09 12.97 11.39
CA LEU A 41 -13.92 12.14 11.67
C LEU A 41 -13.57 11.29 10.44
N ASN A 42 -12.32 11.37 9.97
CA ASN A 42 -11.88 10.68 8.76
C ASN A 42 -11.54 9.21 9.04
N LEU A 43 -12.37 8.31 8.51
CA LEU A 43 -12.19 6.86 8.58
C LEU A 43 -11.75 6.25 7.23
N SER A 44 -11.25 7.07 6.31
CA SER A 44 -10.87 6.67 4.94
C SER A 44 -9.45 7.12 4.54
N SER A 45 -8.63 7.52 5.53
CA SER A 45 -7.23 7.92 5.30
C SER A 45 -6.29 6.72 5.30
N ASN A 46 -5.22 6.79 4.49
CA ASN A 46 -4.10 5.85 4.59
C ASN A 46 -2.95 6.40 5.48
N ASP A 47 -3.10 7.56 6.10
CA ASP A 47 -2.18 8.07 7.12
C ASP A 47 -2.41 7.33 8.45
N TYR A 48 -2.04 6.04 8.47
CA TYR A 48 -2.36 5.13 9.57
C TYR A 48 -1.79 5.55 10.92
N LEU A 49 -0.65 6.24 10.90
CA LEU A 49 -0.02 6.75 12.12
C LEU A 49 -0.43 8.19 12.46
N GLY A 50 -1.19 8.89 11.59
CA GLY A 50 -1.61 10.27 11.80
C GLY A 50 -0.45 11.28 11.76
N LEU A 51 0.58 11.00 10.97
CA LEU A 51 1.79 11.83 10.95
C LEU A 51 1.66 13.08 10.07
N ALA A 52 0.84 13.01 9.01
CA ALA A 52 0.70 14.12 8.06
C ALA A 52 0.21 15.40 8.72
N ALA A 53 -0.64 15.30 9.74
CA ALA A 53 -1.19 16.42 10.46
C ALA A 53 -0.55 16.65 11.84
N TYR A 54 0.41 15.83 12.26
CA TYR A 54 1.02 15.91 13.59
C TYR A 54 1.92 17.16 13.69
N LEU A 55 1.37 18.22 14.29
CA LEU A 55 1.98 19.55 14.32
C LEU A 55 3.39 19.58 14.96
N PRO A 56 3.67 18.91 16.10
CA PRO A 56 5.01 18.91 16.68
C PRO A 56 6.08 18.40 15.70
N LEU A 57 5.82 17.27 15.03
CA LEU A 57 6.74 16.67 14.08
C LEU A 57 6.99 17.58 12.86
N ARG A 58 5.91 18.18 12.33
CA ARG A 58 6.02 19.13 11.21
C ARG A 58 6.79 20.39 11.60
N THR A 59 6.59 20.89 12.82
CA THR A 59 7.30 22.07 13.32
C THR A 59 8.79 21.79 13.45
N GLU A 60 9.15 20.64 14.01
CA GLU A 60 10.55 20.20 14.13
C GLU A 60 11.21 20.08 12.75
N PHE A 61 10.53 19.43 11.79
CA PHE A 61 11.02 19.32 10.41
C PHE A 61 11.22 20.70 9.77
N LEU A 62 10.24 21.60 9.88
CA LEU A 62 10.33 22.95 9.30
C LEU A 62 11.49 23.77 9.90
N GLN A 63 11.76 23.59 11.19
CA GLN A 63 12.89 24.24 11.86
C GLN A 63 14.25 23.68 11.43
N SER A 64 14.30 22.44 10.94
CA SER A 64 15.51 21.82 10.44
C SER A 64 15.87 22.23 9.00
N LEU A 65 14.93 22.82 8.25
CA LEU A 65 15.13 23.22 6.87
C LEU A 65 15.98 24.50 6.77
N ILE A 66 16.89 24.51 5.83
CA ILE A 66 17.64 25.70 5.42
C ILE A 66 17.35 26.01 3.93
N PRO A 67 17.42 27.27 3.50
CA PRO A 67 17.11 27.67 2.12
C PRO A 67 17.85 26.86 1.07
N ASP A 68 19.12 26.53 1.29
CA ASP A 68 19.97 25.80 0.34
C ASP A 68 19.52 24.36 0.11
N THR A 69 18.84 23.73 1.07
CA THR A 69 18.32 22.34 0.95
C THR A 69 16.85 22.29 0.58
N PHE A 70 16.13 23.41 0.68
CA PHE A 70 14.72 23.51 0.33
C PHE A 70 14.56 23.66 -1.19
N LEU A 71 14.66 22.55 -1.92
CA LEU A 71 14.47 22.51 -3.37
C LEU A 71 13.12 21.88 -3.71
N PRO A 72 12.17 22.66 -4.30
CA PRO A 72 10.81 22.21 -4.57
C PRO A 72 10.69 21.36 -5.83
N SER A 73 11.76 21.21 -6.62
CA SER A 73 11.79 20.39 -7.84
C SER A 73 13.15 19.78 -8.05
N SER A 74 13.19 18.59 -8.63
CA SER A 74 14.42 17.98 -9.15
C SER A 74 14.73 18.44 -10.58
N SER A 75 13.68 18.83 -11.34
CA SER A 75 13.72 19.27 -12.75
C SER A 75 14.49 18.34 -13.70
N SER A 76 14.72 17.09 -13.29
CA SER A 76 15.51 16.10 -14.03
C SER A 76 15.19 14.68 -13.57
N SER A 77 15.54 13.67 -14.38
CA SER A 77 15.53 12.27 -13.97
C SER A 77 16.73 11.93 -13.09
N ARG A 78 16.65 10.85 -12.31
CA ARG A 78 17.76 10.37 -11.47
C ARG A 78 19.01 10.03 -12.27
N LEU A 79 18.87 9.50 -13.48
CA LEU A 79 20.00 9.13 -14.34
C LEU A 79 20.71 10.33 -15.01
N LEU A 80 20.15 11.53 -14.90
CA LEU A 80 20.78 12.76 -15.36
C LEU A 80 21.29 13.55 -14.15
N THR A 81 20.57 14.59 -13.74
CA THR A 81 20.97 15.48 -12.64
C THR A 81 20.05 15.43 -11.42
N GLY A 82 19.00 14.59 -11.45
CA GLY A 82 18.00 14.50 -10.38
C GLY A 82 18.34 13.53 -9.25
N ASN A 83 19.53 12.89 -9.27
CA ASN A 83 19.95 12.00 -8.18
C ASN A 83 20.66 12.80 -7.07
N PHE A 84 19.91 13.59 -6.34
CA PHE A 84 20.40 14.37 -5.21
C PHE A 84 20.97 13.47 -4.09
N ASN A 85 21.91 14.01 -3.30
CA ASN A 85 22.54 13.29 -2.20
C ASN A 85 21.55 12.67 -1.21
N ILE A 86 20.42 13.31 -0.97
CA ILE A 86 19.36 12.82 -0.08
C ILE A 86 18.81 11.46 -0.52
N TYR A 87 18.81 11.12 -1.81
CA TYR A 87 18.43 9.77 -2.28
C TYR A 87 19.36 8.71 -1.73
N VAL A 88 20.67 8.97 -1.79
CA VAL A 88 21.69 8.04 -1.27
C VAL A 88 21.52 7.85 0.23
N GLN A 89 21.29 8.94 0.98
CA GLN A 89 21.06 8.89 2.42
C GLN A 89 19.84 8.05 2.78
N ILE A 90 18.71 8.19 2.06
CA ILE A 90 17.50 7.39 2.27
C ILE A 90 17.78 5.92 1.93
N GLU A 91 18.40 5.64 0.79
CA GLU A 91 18.68 4.26 0.32
C GLU A 91 19.63 3.55 1.29
N ASP A 92 20.66 4.22 1.77
CA ASP A 92 21.57 3.68 2.79
C ASP A 92 20.87 3.46 4.14
N LEU A 93 19.99 4.37 4.55
CA LEU A 93 19.22 4.22 5.77
C LEU A 93 18.26 3.03 5.68
N LEU A 94 17.55 2.89 4.58
CA LEU A 94 16.66 1.74 4.33
C LEU A 94 17.43 0.42 4.33
N ALA A 95 18.57 0.36 3.62
CA ALA A 95 19.41 -0.83 3.58
C ALA A 95 19.87 -1.24 5.00
N ARG A 96 20.26 -0.28 5.83
CA ARG A 96 20.63 -0.52 7.23
C ARG A 96 19.43 -0.99 8.08
N LEU A 97 18.28 -0.31 7.99
CA LEU A 97 17.08 -0.65 8.77
C LEU A 97 16.62 -2.08 8.51
N TYR A 98 16.59 -2.48 7.23
CA TYR A 98 16.15 -3.82 6.82
C TYR A 98 17.29 -4.86 6.82
N ARG A 99 18.54 -4.46 7.12
CA ARG A 99 19.73 -5.33 7.03
C ARG A 99 19.86 -6.00 5.66
N LYS A 100 19.54 -5.27 4.60
CA LYS A 100 19.71 -5.68 3.20
C LYS A 100 20.94 -5.00 2.59
N GLU A 101 21.46 -5.56 1.49
CA GLU A 101 22.63 -5.04 0.81
C GLU A 101 22.40 -3.64 0.21
N SER A 102 21.17 -3.36 -0.23
CA SER A 102 20.85 -2.13 -0.92
C SER A 102 19.35 -1.80 -0.89
N ALA A 103 19.04 -0.54 -1.23
CA ALA A 103 17.69 -0.06 -1.50
C ALA A 103 17.66 0.79 -2.77
N LEU A 104 16.45 1.00 -3.32
CA LEU A 104 16.21 1.92 -4.43
C LEU A 104 14.87 2.63 -4.22
N VAL A 105 14.87 3.96 -4.37
CA VAL A 105 13.69 4.81 -4.19
C VAL A 105 13.04 5.15 -5.53
N PHE A 106 11.71 5.14 -5.57
CA PHE A 106 10.85 5.41 -6.74
C PHE A 106 9.85 6.53 -6.45
N ASN A 107 9.28 7.11 -7.49
CA ASN A 107 8.33 8.22 -7.37
C ASN A 107 7.00 7.84 -6.68
N SER A 108 6.60 6.58 -6.74
CA SER A 108 5.44 6.06 -6.01
C SER A 108 5.49 4.53 -5.95
N GLY A 109 4.69 3.92 -5.05
CA GLY A 109 4.47 2.48 -5.05
C GLY A 109 3.89 1.96 -6.37
N TYR A 110 3.06 2.76 -7.05
CA TYR A 110 2.54 2.41 -8.37
C TYR A 110 3.66 2.30 -9.42
N HIS A 111 4.54 3.31 -9.54
CA HIS A 111 5.69 3.27 -10.45
C HIS A 111 6.62 2.10 -10.16
N MET A 112 6.82 1.80 -8.89
CA MET A 112 7.61 0.68 -8.41
C MET A 112 7.04 -0.66 -8.89
N ASN A 113 5.78 -0.96 -8.55
CA ASN A 113 5.12 -2.21 -8.90
C ASN A 113 4.95 -2.39 -10.42
N ALA A 114 4.53 -1.32 -11.12
CA ALA A 114 4.35 -1.34 -12.57
C ALA A 114 5.67 -1.48 -13.35
N GLY A 115 6.81 -1.21 -12.72
CA GLY A 115 8.11 -1.21 -13.38
C GLY A 115 9.02 -2.38 -13.03
N ILE A 116 9.00 -2.88 -11.79
CA ILE A 116 9.92 -3.95 -11.36
C ILE A 116 9.65 -5.24 -12.14
N LEU A 117 8.40 -5.73 -12.11
CA LEU A 117 8.06 -7.02 -12.74
C LEU A 117 8.43 -7.06 -14.24
N PRO A 118 8.08 -6.07 -15.09
CA PRO A 118 8.49 -6.09 -16.49
C PRO A 118 10.01 -5.92 -16.67
N ALA A 119 10.71 -5.29 -15.73
CA ALA A 119 12.16 -5.15 -15.83
C ALA A 119 12.91 -6.46 -15.58
N VAL A 120 12.40 -7.31 -14.65
CA VAL A 120 13.09 -8.53 -14.20
C VAL A 120 12.54 -9.82 -14.82
N SER A 121 11.55 -9.71 -15.70
CA SER A 121 10.85 -10.86 -16.30
C SER A 121 10.99 -10.88 -17.82
N ASP A 122 11.07 -12.07 -18.37
CA ASP A 122 11.07 -12.36 -19.81
C ASP A 122 10.13 -13.54 -20.14
N THR A 123 10.16 -14.02 -21.38
CA THR A 123 9.33 -15.17 -21.83
C THR A 123 9.66 -16.50 -21.15
N ARG A 124 10.81 -16.61 -20.47
CA ARG A 124 11.25 -17.78 -19.69
C ARG A 124 10.94 -17.62 -18.20
N THR A 125 10.23 -16.56 -17.84
CA THR A 125 9.80 -16.27 -16.46
C THR A 125 8.33 -16.64 -16.28
N LEU A 126 8.00 -17.33 -15.17
CA LEU A 126 6.63 -17.52 -14.71
C LEU A 126 6.37 -16.65 -13.49
N ILE A 127 5.29 -15.88 -13.51
CA ILE A 127 4.80 -15.15 -12.35
C ILE A 127 3.63 -15.92 -11.72
N LEU A 128 3.76 -16.27 -10.44
CA LEU A 128 2.70 -16.85 -9.62
C LEU A 128 2.19 -15.77 -8.67
N ALA A 129 1.09 -15.11 -9.02
CA ALA A 129 0.56 -13.97 -8.25
C ALA A 129 -0.68 -14.37 -7.45
N ASP A 130 -0.77 -13.89 -6.20
CA ASP A 130 -2.00 -13.95 -5.43
C ASP A 130 -3.14 -13.23 -6.18
N LYS A 131 -4.35 -13.76 -6.10
CA LYS A 131 -5.50 -13.24 -6.85
C LYS A 131 -5.90 -11.82 -6.44
N LEU A 132 -5.57 -11.39 -5.22
CA LEU A 132 -5.96 -10.10 -4.66
C LEU A 132 -4.83 -9.05 -4.64
N VAL A 133 -3.67 -9.32 -5.29
CA VAL A 133 -2.61 -8.31 -5.37
C VAL A 133 -3.09 -7.01 -6.03
N HIS A 134 -2.51 -5.91 -5.62
CA HIS A 134 -2.88 -4.55 -6.02
C HIS A 134 -2.85 -4.35 -7.55
N ALA A 135 -3.71 -3.46 -8.04
CA ALA A 135 -3.83 -3.15 -9.46
C ALA A 135 -2.48 -2.76 -10.11
N SER A 136 -1.62 -2.04 -9.41
CA SER A 136 -0.28 -1.67 -9.92
C SER A 136 0.62 -2.89 -10.19
N ILE A 137 0.49 -3.94 -9.38
CA ILE A 137 1.18 -5.23 -9.59
C ILE A 137 0.61 -5.91 -10.84
N ILE A 138 -0.71 -5.94 -10.98
CA ILE A 138 -1.37 -6.50 -12.17
C ILE A 138 -0.95 -5.75 -13.44
N ASP A 139 -0.84 -4.43 -13.38
CA ASP A 139 -0.38 -3.62 -14.52
C ASP A 139 1.09 -3.90 -14.84
N GLY A 140 1.94 -4.08 -13.82
CA GLY A 140 3.32 -4.54 -14.01
C GLY A 140 3.40 -5.92 -14.66
N ILE A 141 2.56 -6.86 -14.23
CA ILE A 141 2.46 -8.21 -14.85
C ILE A 141 2.04 -8.09 -16.32
N ARG A 142 1.04 -7.27 -16.64
CA ARG A 142 0.56 -7.06 -18.02
C ARG A 142 1.61 -6.42 -18.92
N LEU A 143 2.46 -5.56 -18.37
CA LEU A 143 3.56 -4.93 -19.10
C LEU A 143 4.77 -5.88 -19.27
N SER A 144 4.83 -6.99 -18.55
CA SER A 144 5.89 -7.97 -18.65
C SER A 144 5.66 -8.94 -19.83
N ALA A 145 6.75 -9.58 -20.28
CA ALA A 145 6.67 -10.68 -21.25
C ALA A 145 6.44 -12.04 -20.58
N ALA A 146 6.36 -12.11 -19.26
CA ALA A 146 6.22 -13.33 -18.50
C ALA A 146 4.80 -13.91 -18.59
N LYS A 147 4.72 -15.24 -18.56
CA LYS A 147 3.46 -15.93 -18.30
C LYS A 147 3.06 -15.68 -16.85
N CYS A 148 1.78 -15.45 -16.59
CA CYS A 148 1.24 -15.30 -15.24
C CYS A 148 0.16 -16.34 -14.97
N ILE A 149 0.25 -16.98 -13.80
CA ILE A 149 -0.82 -17.80 -13.23
C ILE A 149 -1.20 -17.17 -11.89
N ARG A 150 -2.50 -16.85 -11.71
CA ARG A 150 -3.02 -16.28 -10.46
C ARG A 150 -3.56 -17.42 -9.60
N TYR A 151 -2.94 -17.65 -8.43
CA TYR A 151 -3.47 -18.59 -7.44
C TYR A 151 -4.55 -17.95 -6.57
N ARG A 152 -5.42 -18.78 -6.00
CA ARG A 152 -6.46 -18.32 -5.11
C ARG A 152 -5.86 -17.67 -3.87
N HIS A 153 -6.48 -16.60 -3.42
CA HIS A 153 -6.02 -15.79 -2.31
C HIS A 153 -5.66 -16.63 -1.07
N ASN A 154 -4.40 -16.47 -0.62
CA ASN A 154 -3.79 -17.17 0.51
C ASN A 154 -3.90 -18.73 0.44
N ARG A 155 -4.11 -19.33 -0.77
CA ARG A 155 -4.15 -20.79 -0.95
C ARG A 155 -2.76 -21.33 -1.28
N TYR A 156 -1.95 -21.50 -0.24
CA TYR A 156 -0.57 -21.98 -0.36
C TYR A 156 -0.46 -23.41 -0.85
N ASP A 157 -1.46 -24.27 -0.59
CA ASP A 157 -1.59 -25.61 -1.18
C ASP A 157 -1.67 -25.57 -2.70
N GLN A 158 -2.45 -24.65 -3.27
CA GLN A 158 -2.51 -24.46 -4.71
C GLN A 158 -1.18 -23.90 -5.26
N LEU A 159 -0.57 -22.95 -4.55
CA LEU A 159 0.73 -22.39 -4.94
C LEU A 159 1.80 -23.48 -4.98
N GLU A 160 1.85 -24.36 -3.97
CA GLU A 160 2.77 -25.51 -3.92
C GLU A 160 2.59 -26.43 -5.11
N GLN A 161 1.35 -26.80 -5.46
CA GLN A 161 1.04 -27.61 -6.65
C GLN A 161 1.50 -26.92 -7.94
N LEU A 162 1.35 -25.59 -8.04
CA LEU A 162 1.82 -24.82 -9.20
C LEU A 162 3.35 -24.82 -9.30
N LEU A 163 4.05 -24.72 -8.17
CA LEU A 163 5.52 -24.82 -8.13
C LEU A 163 5.99 -26.19 -8.57
N VAL A 164 5.45 -27.27 -7.99
CA VAL A 164 5.76 -28.66 -8.37
C VAL A 164 5.58 -28.88 -9.87
N SER A 165 4.49 -28.37 -10.44
CA SER A 165 4.13 -28.62 -11.85
C SER A 165 4.94 -27.77 -12.84
N ASN A 166 5.57 -26.66 -12.41
CA ASN A 166 6.14 -25.68 -13.33
C ASN A 166 7.65 -25.40 -13.11
N HIS A 167 8.25 -25.73 -11.95
CA HIS A 167 9.61 -25.31 -11.62
C HIS A 167 10.66 -25.70 -12.66
N ALA A 168 10.53 -26.86 -13.28
CA ALA A 168 11.47 -27.34 -14.31
C ALA A 168 11.24 -26.73 -15.71
N GLY A 169 10.10 -26.04 -15.91
CA GLY A 169 9.72 -25.49 -17.22
C GLY A 169 10.12 -24.02 -17.44
N TYR A 170 10.65 -23.36 -16.42
CA TYR A 170 11.01 -21.93 -16.46
C TYR A 170 12.39 -21.69 -15.85
N ASP A 171 13.12 -20.74 -16.42
CA ASP A 171 14.42 -20.32 -15.87
C ASP A 171 14.25 -19.55 -14.55
N ARG A 172 13.09 -18.90 -14.35
CA ARG A 172 12.76 -18.11 -13.18
C ARG A 172 11.27 -18.19 -12.86
N ILE A 173 10.95 -18.32 -11.60
CA ILE A 173 9.57 -18.17 -11.09
C ILE A 173 9.57 -17.06 -10.07
N ILE A 174 8.58 -16.15 -10.14
CA ILE A 174 8.42 -15.07 -9.15
C ILE A 174 7.07 -15.26 -8.46
N ILE A 175 7.11 -15.59 -7.17
CA ILE A 175 5.92 -15.56 -6.32
C ILE A 175 5.66 -14.11 -5.94
N VAL A 176 4.41 -13.63 -6.12
CA VAL A 176 4.03 -12.24 -5.89
C VAL A 176 2.84 -12.18 -4.95
N THR A 177 3.00 -11.42 -3.87
CA THR A 177 1.97 -11.20 -2.84
C THR A 177 2.04 -9.80 -2.24
N GLU A 178 1.01 -9.42 -1.48
CA GLU A 178 1.06 -8.33 -0.49
C GLU A 178 1.20 -8.94 0.90
N SER A 179 1.80 -8.23 1.85
CA SER A 179 1.84 -8.68 3.24
C SER A 179 0.53 -8.40 3.98
N ILE A 180 -0.11 -7.26 3.70
CA ILE A 180 -1.46 -6.90 4.13
C ILE A 180 -2.25 -6.47 2.89
N PHE A 181 -3.37 -7.12 2.62
CA PHE A 181 -4.20 -6.84 1.46
C PHE A 181 -5.09 -5.63 1.67
N SER A 182 -5.09 -4.74 0.69
CA SER A 182 -5.64 -3.38 0.80
C SER A 182 -7.14 -3.30 1.07
N MET A 183 -7.94 -4.30 0.64
CA MET A 183 -9.40 -4.25 0.72
C MET A 183 -9.98 -5.07 1.87
N ASP A 184 -9.31 -6.14 2.26
CA ASP A 184 -9.77 -7.07 3.29
C ASP A 184 -8.98 -6.92 4.60
N GLY A 185 -7.77 -6.33 4.55
CA GLY A 185 -6.94 -6.10 5.73
C GLY A 185 -6.34 -7.37 6.32
N ASP A 186 -6.54 -8.50 5.68
CA ASP A 186 -5.92 -9.77 6.05
C ASP A 186 -4.46 -9.84 5.60
N GLU A 187 -3.71 -10.78 6.15
CA GLU A 187 -2.27 -10.89 5.94
C GLU A 187 -1.87 -12.18 5.25
N ALA A 188 -0.73 -12.15 4.57
CA ALA A 188 -0.07 -13.32 4.04
C ALA A 188 0.83 -13.99 5.09
N ASP A 189 0.88 -15.31 5.08
CA ASP A 189 1.89 -16.09 5.79
C ASP A 189 3.22 -16.07 5.00
N LEU A 190 4.05 -15.06 5.29
CA LEU A 190 5.33 -14.87 4.58
C LEU A 190 6.32 -15.97 4.90
N ARG A 191 6.31 -16.55 6.11
CA ARG A 191 7.17 -17.69 6.48
C ARG A 191 6.84 -18.91 5.65
N ARG A 192 5.55 -19.19 5.41
CA ARG A 192 5.13 -20.28 4.52
C ARG A 192 5.59 -20.04 3.09
N LEU A 193 5.48 -18.81 2.59
CA LEU A 193 5.96 -18.45 1.25
C LEU A 193 7.49 -18.60 1.12
N VAL A 194 8.25 -18.19 2.12
CA VAL A 194 9.70 -18.41 2.18
C VAL A 194 10.03 -19.90 2.16
N THR A 195 9.33 -20.72 2.95
CA THR A 195 9.52 -22.17 2.97
C THR A 195 9.28 -22.80 1.60
N LEU A 196 8.24 -22.35 0.88
CA LEU A 196 7.96 -22.82 -0.48
C LEU A 196 9.04 -22.39 -1.47
N LYS A 197 9.47 -21.12 -1.39
CA LYS A 197 10.56 -20.60 -2.23
C LYS A 197 11.84 -21.40 -2.06
N GLN A 198 12.24 -21.69 -0.82
CA GLN A 198 13.51 -22.34 -0.48
C GLN A 198 13.63 -23.79 -1.00
N GLN A 199 12.54 -24.38 -1.48
CA GLN A 199 12.55 -25.71 -2.09
C GLN A 199 13.10 -25.71 -3.54
N TYR A 200 13.30 -24.53 -4.15
CA TYR A 200 13.66 -24.38 -5.56
C TYR A 200 14.66 -23.23 -5.77
N ASP A 201 15.75 -23.49 -6.47
CA ASP A 201 16.82 -22.51 -6.71
C ASP A 201 16.41 -21.37 -7.66
N ASN A 202 15.40 -21.61 -8.52
CA ASN A 202 14.92 -20.64 -9.51
C ASN A 202 13.69 -19.85 -9.08
N VAL A 203 13.26 -19.94 -7.80
CA VAL A 203 12.10 -19.25 -7.28
C VAL A 203 12.53 -18.01 -6.48
N LEU A 204 11.94 -16.87 -6.82
CA LEU A 204 12.11 -15.58 -6.13
C LEU A 204 10.79 -15.15 -5.49
N LEU A 205 10.88 -14.38 -4.42
CA LEU A 205 9.72 -13.88 -3.67
C LEU A 205 9.64 -12.35 -3.72
N TYR A 206 8.51 -11.86 -4.22
CA TYR A 206 8.12 -10.44 -4.26
C TYR A 206 7.02 -10.18 -3.25
N VAL A 207 7.27 -9.26 -2.30
CA VAL A 207 6.30 -8.88 -1.26
C VAL A 207 6.11 -7.37 -1.26
N ASP A 208 4.85 -6.93 -1.40
CA ASP A 208 4.46 -5.53 -1.24
C ASP A 208 3.98 -5.29 0.20
N GLU A 209 4.72 -4.50 0.95
CA GLU A 209 4.49 -4.11 2.35
C GLU A 209 3.75 -2.76 2.48
N ALA A 210 3.18 -2.24 1.41
CA ALA A 210 2.63 -0.87 1.37
C ALA A 210 1.64 -0.56 2.50
N HIS A 211 0.93 -1.56 3.02
CA HIS A 211 -0.02 -1.42 4.12
C HIS A 211 0.55 -1.84 5.49
N ALA A 212 1.76 -2.36 5.54
CA ALA A 212 2.39 -2.86 6.76
C ALA A 212 3.52 -1.95 7.28
N VAL A 213 4.29 -1.33 6.36
CA VAL A 213 5.37 -0.40 6.70
C VAL A 213 4.85 0.76 7.56
N GLY A 214 5.57 1.09 8.63
CA GLY A 214 5.20 2.05 9.65
C GLY A 214 4.30 1.46 10.74
N VAL A 215 3.51 0.42 10.44
CA VAL A 215 2.44 -0.11 11.30
C VAL A 215 2.80 -1.43 11.98
N ARG A 216 3.41 -2.36 11.26
CA ARG A 216 3.73 -3.72 11.72
C ARG A 216 5.23 -3.86 12.00
N GLY A 217 5.57 -4.81 12.86
CA GLY A 217 6.93 -5.03 13.32
C GLY A 217 7.32 -4.14 14.49
N ILE A 218 8.33 -4.56 15.25
CA ILE A 218 8.78 -3.86 16.46
C ILE A 218 9.36 -2.47 16.12
N HIS A 219 10.08 -2.37 14.99
CA HIS A 219 10.65 -1.11 14.50
C HIS A 219 9.75 -0.42 13.47
N GLY A 220 8.61 -1.06 13.06
CA GLY A 220 7.72 -0.55 12.04
C GLY A 220 8.19 -0.84 10.61
N LEU A 221 8.95 -1.89 10.40
CA LEU A 221 9.48 -2.27 9.09
C LEU A 221 8.54 -3.20 8.30
N GLY A 222 7.40 -3.58 8.87
CA GLY A 222 6.38 -4.36 8.19
C GLY A 222 6.19 -5.78 8.71
N CYS A 223 5.39 -6.59 8.00
CA CYS A 223 5.12 -7.98 8.35
C CYS A 223 6.33 -8.88 8.13
N ALA A 224 7.20 -8.58 7.20
CA ALA A 224 8.44 -9.34 7.00
C ALA A 224 9.36 -9.27 8.22
N GLU A 225 9.42 -8.09 8.89
CA GLU A 225 10.10 -7.95 10.17
C GLU A 225 9.39 -8.75 11.26
N GLU A 226 8.06 -8.59 11.37
CA GLU A 226 7.26 -9.25 12.41
C GLU A 226 7.31 -10.77 12.31
N GLN A 227 7.39 -11.29 11.08
CA GLN A 227 7.49 -12.72 10.79
C GLN A 227 8.95 -13.21 10.69
N ASP A 228 9.95 -12.35 10.96
CA ASP A 228 11.38 -12.67 10.95
C ASP A 228 11.82 -13.38 9.65
N CYS A 229 11.50 -12.77 8.50
CA CYS A 229 11.81 -13.33 7.17
C CYS A 229 12.32 -12.28 6.16
N VAL A 230 12.73 -11.10 6.62
CA VAL A 230 13.27 -10.03 5.75
C VAL A 230 14.42 -10.52 4.88
N ALA A 231 15.33 -11.32 5.44
CA ALA A 231 16.51 -11.81 4.75
C ALA A 231 16.17 -12.66 3.52
N ASP A 232 15.08 -13.42 3.59
CA ASP A 232 14.69 -14.43 2.58
C ASP A 232 13.84 -13.88 1.43
N ILE A 233 13.37 -12.62 1.52
CA ILE A 233 12.56 -11.99 0.48
C ILE A 233 13.48 -11.26 -0.50
N ASP A 234 13.33 -11.54 -1.81
CA ASP A 234 14.21 -10.98 -2.85
C ASP A 234 13.82 -9.54 -3.23
N PHE A 235 12.51 -9.28 -3.36
CA PHE A 235 11.92 -8.00 -3.69
C PHE A 235 11.00 -7.57 -2.55
N LEU A 236 11.57 -6.94 -1.52
CA LEU A 236 10.76 -6.41 -0.42
C LEU A 236 10.45 -4.95 -0.67
N CYS A 237 9.20 -4.68 -1.00
CA CYS A 237 8.71 -3.40 -1.49
C CYS A 237 7.90 -2.66 -0.43
N GLY A 238 8.00 -1.34 -0.40
CA GLY A 238 7.22 -0.50 0.51
C GLY A 238 6.86 0.85 -0.11
N THR A 239 6.02 1.62 0.60
CA THR A 239 5.66 2.97 0.18
C THR A 239 5.81 3.97 1.31
N PHE A 240 6.19 5.20 0.95
CA PHE A 240 6.19 6.34 1.88
C PHE A 240 4.82 7.04 1.93
N GLY A 241 3.92 6.75 0.98
CA GLY A 241 2.67 7.48 0.76
C GLY A 241 1.51 7.10 1.66
N LYS A 242 1.73 6.29 2.71
CA LYS A 242 0.68 5.86 3.64
C LYS A 242 1.07 6.18 5.09
N ALA A 243 1.37 5.19 5.92
CA ALA A 243 1.73 5.41 7.33
C ALA A 243 2.92 6.37 7.54
N LEU A 244 3.83 6.46 6.58
CA LEU A 244 4.97 7.36 6.65
C LEU A 244 4.66 8.80 6.18
N ALA A 245 3.41 9.09 5.82
CA ALA A 245 2.88 10.43 5.51
C ALA A 245 3.73 11.25 4.52
N SER A 246 4.34 10.60 3.53
CA SER A 246 5.19 11.20 2.52
C SER A 246 4.75 10.80 1.11
N VAL A 247 5.66 10.80 0.14
CA VAL A 247 5.44 10.38 -1.25
C VAL A 247 6.61 9.52 -1.71
N GLY A 248 6.31 8.53 -2.57
CA GLY A 248 7.31 7.63 -3.12
C GLY A 248 7.07 6.18 -2.74
N GLY A 249 7.90 5.32 -3.32
CA GLY A 249 8.01 3.91 -2.98
C GLY A 249 9.47 3.50 -2.91
N TYR A 250 9.76 2.34 -2.38
CA TYR A 250 11.11 1.81 -2.30
C TYR A 250 11.11 0.29 -2.36
N ILE A 251 12.24 -0.25 -2.77
CA ILE A 251 12.58 -1.66 -2.62
C ILE A 251 13.83 -1.78 -1.76
N VAL A 252 13.89 -2.82 -0.92
CA VAL A 252 15.13 -3.30 -0.33
C VAL A 252 15.43 -4.69 -0.89
N CYS A 253 16.65 -4.90 -1.39
CA CYS A 253 17.02 -6.08 -2.14
C CYS A 253 18.55 -6.30 -2.16
N SER A 254 19.02 -7.29 -2.93
CA SER A 254 20.45 -7.44 -3.21
C SER A 254 20.96 -6.32 -4.10
N LYS A 255 22.28 -6.05 -4.04
CA LYS A 255 22.93 -5.08 -4.91
C LYS A 255 22.74 -5.41 -6.38
N THR A 256 22.77 -6.68 -6.75
CA THR A 256 22.55 -7.13 -8.12
C THR A 256 21.17 -6.74 -8.65
N ILE A 257 20.09 -6.94 -7.85
CA ILE A 257 18.73 -6.56 -8.23
C ILE A 257 18.65 -5.03 -8.38
N ARG A 258 19.16 -4.27 -7.41
CA ARG A 258 19.18 -2.81 -7.46
C ARG A 258 19.86 -2.28 -8.75
N ASP A 259 21.07 -2.75 -9.03
CA ASP A 259 21.85 -2.29 -10.18
C ASP A 259 21.16 -2.69 -11.50
N TYR A 260 20.52 -3.85 -11.54
CA TYR A 260 19.73 -4.29 -12.70
C TYR A 260 18.52 -3.39 -12.92
N LEU A 261 17.76 -3.04 -11.87
CA LEU A 261 16.60 -2.14 -11.97
C LEU A 261 17.00 -0.74 -12.47
N ILE A 262 18.09 -0.18 -11.96
CA ILE A 262 18.63 1.13 -12.44
C ILE A 262 18.83 1.12 -13.97
N ASN A 263 19.27 -0.01 -14.53
CA ASN A 263 19.62 -0.12 -15.96
C ASN A 263 18.49 -0.61 -16.87
N LYS A 264 17.44 -1.21 -16.33
CA LYS A 264 16.38 -1.87 -17.11
C LYS A 264 14.97 -1.37 -16.84
N MET A 265 14.71 -0.78 -15.68
CA MET A 265 13.37 -0.40 -15.27
C MET A 265 12.92 0.91 -15.94
N ARG A 266 11.98 0.81 -16.87
CA ARG A 266 11.51 1.94 -17.66
C ARG A 266 10.88 3.05 -16.82
N THR A 267 10.06 2.70 -15.82
CA THR A 267 9.41 3.69 -14.93
C THR A 267 10.41 4.40 -14.01
N PHE A 268 11.63 3.89 -13.86
CA PHE A 268 12.74 4.55 -13.19
C PHE A 268 13.55 5.46 -14.14
N ILE A 269 13.83 4.96 -15.35
CA ILE A 269 14.68 5.64 -16.33
C ILE A 269 13.97 6.89 -16.91
N PHE A 270 12.67 6.76 -17.25
CA PHE A 270 11.93 7.76 -18.02
C PHE A 270 10.97 8.59 -17.17
N THR A 271 11.37 8.95 -15.96
CA THR A 271 10.58 9.79 -15.06
C THR A 271 11.42 10.88 -14.43
N THR A 272 10.82 12.05 -14.17
CA THR A 272 11.42 13.08 -13.33
C THR A 272 11.52 12.58 -11.89
N ALA A 273 12.63 12.86 -11.22
CA ALA A 273 12.86 12.47 -9.83
C ALA A 273 11.95 13.23 -8.86
N LEU A 274 11.76 12.69 -7.66
CA LEU A 274 11.04 13.37 -6.59
C LEU A 274 11.73 14.67 -6.17
N PRO A 275 10.98 15.70 -5.78
CA PRO A 275 11.54 16.93 -5.23
C PRO A 275 12.37 16.67 -3.98
N PRO A 276 13.55 17.29 -3.83
CA PRO A 276 14.40 17.09 -2.65
C PRO A 276 13.71 17.40 -1.32
N VAL A 277 12.81 18.38 -1.26
CA VAL A 277 12.05 18.69 -0.03
C VAL A 277 11.18 17.52 0.43
N ASN A 278 10.58 16.75 -0.49
CA ASN A 278 9.82 15.55 -0.13
C ASN A 278 10.73 14.43 0.37
N LEU A 279 11.93 14.31 -0.20
CA LEU A 279 12.92 13.33 0.25
C LEU A 279 13.48 13.68 1.62
N LEU A 280 13.72 14.95 1.92
CA LEU A 280 14.11 15.41 3.26
C LEU A 280 13.06 15.05 4.31
N TRP A 281 11.77 15.27 4.00
CA TRP A 281 10.68 14.84 4.87
C TRP A 281 10.65 13.32 5.04
N THR A 282 10.82 12.55 3.95
CA THR A 282 10.89 11.08 4.02
C THR A 282 12.05 10.61 4.91
N PHE A 283 13.23 11.19 4.74
CA PHE A 283 14.41 10.87 5.54
C PHE A 283 14.14 11.14 7.03
N PHE A 284 13.65 12.35 7.33
CA PHE A 284 13.29 12.74 8.68
C PHE A 284 12.29 11.77 9.34
N ILE A 285 11.23 11.35 8.64
CA ILE A 285 10.27 10.36 9.15
C ILE A 285 10.93 8.99 9.41
N LEU A 286 11.81 8.54 8.51
CA LEU A 286 12.51 7.26 8.67
C LEU A 286 13.45 7.26 9.89
N GLU A 287 14.12 8.37 10.17
CA GLU A 287 14.96 8.51 11.37
C GLU A 287 14.13 8.44 12.66
N HIS A 288 12.88 8.90 12.62
CA HIS A 288 11.95 8.90 13.76
C HIS A 288 11.10 7.62 13.86
N LEU A 289 11.25 6.64 12.96
CA LEU A 289 10.34 5.50 12.85
C LEU A 289 10.15 4.73 14.17
N ASN A 290 11.23 4.55 14.93
CA ASN A 290 11.18 3.87 16.23
C ASN A 290 10.37 4.65 17.28
N SER A 291 10.35 5.97 17.22
CA SER A 291 9.62 6.81 18.17
C SER A 291 8.09 6.70 18.04
N PHE A 292 7.60 6.12 16.95
CA PHE A 292 6.16 5.94 16.72
C PHE A 292 5.61 4.61 17.29
N SER A 293 6.33 3.89 18.13
CA SER A 293 5.87 2.62 18.73
C SER A 293 4.53 2.78 19.46
N PHE A 294 4.35 3.84 20.25
CA PHE A 294 3.10 4.11 20.96
C PHE A 294 1.91 4.34 20.01
N ARG A 295 2.14 4.90 18.81
CA ARG A 295 1.10 5.08 17.77
C ARG A 295 0.72 3.74 17.16
N ARG A 296 1.69 2.85 16.93
CA ARG A 296 1.43 1.48 16.47
C ARG A 296 0.58 0.68 17.47
N GLU A 297 0.93 0.74 18.74
CA GLU A 297 0.18 0.08 19.81
C GLU A 297 -1.27 0.60 19.92
N ARG A 298 -1.42 1.93 19.87
CA ARG A 298 -2.74 2.56 19.90
C ARG A 298 -3.58 2.15 18.70
N LEU A 299 -3.02 2.18 17.49
CA LEU A 299 -3.69 1.77 16.27
C LEU A 299 -4.14 0.31 16.36
N LYS A 300 -3.29 -0.59 16.84
CA LYS A 300 -3.60 -2.00 17.07
C LYS A 300 -4.79 -2.15 18.02
N ARG A 301 -4.79 -1.42 19.13
CA ARG A 301 -5.85 -1.50 20.16
C ARG A 301 -7.20 -1.06 19.62
N ILE A 302 -7.29 0.11 18.97
CA ILE A 302 -8.55 0.61 18.40
C ILE A 302 -9.04 -0.26 17.23
N SER A 303 -8.12 -0.86 16.47
CA SER A 303 -8.46 -1.78 15.39
C SER A 303 -9.09 -3.07 15.93
N SER A 304 -8.52 -3.64 16.99
CA SER A 304 -9.11 -4.81 17.66
C SER A 304 -10.51 -4.51 18.20
N LEU A 305 -10.69 -3.36 18.85
CA LEU A 305 -11.99 -2.94 19.39
C LEU A 305 -13.09 -2.88 18.30
N LEU A 306 -12.78 -2.25 17.16
CA LEU A 306 -13.74 -2.15 16.06
C LEU A 306 -13.97 -3.50 15.38
N LYS A 307 -12.91 -4.31 15.18
CA LYS A 307 -13.02 -5.66 14.61
C LYS A 307 -13.96 -6.53 15.41
N ASP A 308 -13.76 -6.61 16.74
CA ASP A 308 -14.56 -7.44 17.62
C ASP A 308 -16.03 -7.02 17.58
N ALA A 309 -16.30 -5.72 17.49
CA ALA A 309 -17.66 -5.21 17.36
C ALA A 309 -18.29 -5.57 16.01
N LEU A 310 -17.57 -5.47 14.90
CA LEU A 310 -18.04 -5.86 13.57
C LEU A 310 -18.41 -7.34 13.55
N VAL A 311 -17.54 -8.20 14.05
CA VAL A 311 -17.77 -9.65 14.14
C VAL A 311 -18.98 -9.97 15.04
N LYS A 312 -19.08 -9.33 16.20
CA LYS A 312 -20.21 -9.50 17.13
C LYS A 312 -21.55 -9.09 16.51
N LYS A 313 -21.54 -8.11 15.61
CA LYS A 313 -22.73 -7.65 14.87
C LYS A 313 -23.02 -8.47 13.61
N GLY A 314 -22.26 -9.53 13.35
CA GLY A 314 -22.48 -10.47 12.25
C GLY A 314 -21.83 -10.08 10.92
N TYR A 315 -20.99 -9.04 10.88
CA TYR A 315 -20.24 -8.70 9.67
C TYR A 315 -19.04 -9.63 9.47
N ALA A 316 -18.84 -10.10 8.25
CA ALA A 316 -17.60 -10.78 7.89
C ALA A 316 -16.45 -9.79 7.88
N CYS A 317 -15.45 -10.00 8.73
CA CYS A 317 -14.26 -9.17 8.84
C CYS A 317 -13.00 -10.06 8.92
N PRO A 318 -12.40 -10.45 7.80
CA PRO A 318 -11.22 -11.31 7.75
C PRO A 318 -9.94 -10.60 8.23
N SER A 319 -10.00 -9.30 8.42
CA SER A 319 -8.86 -8.45 8.74
C SER A 319 -8.10 -8.91 9.99
N THR A 320 -6.76 -8.79 9.91
CA THR A 320 -5.82 -8.91 11.02
C THR A 320 -5.07 -7.60 11.27
N SER A 321 -5.52 -6.51 10.63
CA SER A 321 -4.82 -5.23 10.59
C SER A 321 -5.73 -4.05 10.98
N HIS A 322 -5.26 -2.85 10.71
CA HIS A 322 -5.95 -1.57 10.89
C HIS A 322 -6.92 -1.22 9.74
N ILE A 323 -7.03 -2.08 8.75
CA ILE A 323 -7.97 -1.97 7.63
C ILE A 323 -9.12 -2.93 7.92
N LEU A 324 -10.31 -2.39 8.16
CA LEU A 324 -11.45 -3.18 8.64
C LEU A 324 -12.62 -3.08 7.66
N PRO A 325 -12.88 -4.12 6.86
CA PRO A 325 -14.03 -4.15 5.96
C PRO A 325 -15.31 -4.44 6.72
N MET A 326 -16.34 -3.66 6.46
CA MET A 326 -17.74 -3.97 6.77
C MET A 326 -18.43 -4.29 5.46
N THR A 327 -18.50 -5.57 5.10
CA THR A 327 -19.10 -6.02 3.84
C THR A 327 -20.62 -5.90 3.90
N ILE A 328 -21.20 -5.23 2.89
CA ILE A 328 -22.64 -4.99 2.77
C ILE A 328 -23.20 -5.77 1.59
N GLY A 329 -22.45 -5.86 0.49
CA GLY A 329 -22.80 -6.60 -0.71
C GLY A 329 -23.23 -5.71 -1.87
N ASP A 330 -24.43 -5.12 -1.82
CA ASP A 330 -24.95 -4.23 -2.86
C ASP A 330 -24.27 -2.86 -2.85
N SER A 331 -24.07 -2.26 -4.04
CA SER A 331 -23.42 -0.96 -4.20
C SER A 331 -24.29 0.21 -3.69
N GLY A 332 -25.61 0.14 -3.94
CA GLY A 332 -26.55 1.17 -3.50
C GLY A 332 -26.69 1.19 -1.97
N ASP A 333 -26.86 0.02 -1.37
CA ASP A 333 -26.94 -0.13 0.09
C ASP A 333 -25.64 0.33 0.77
N THR A 334 -24.51 0.07 0.14
CA THR A 334 -23.19 0.53 0.63
C THR A 334 -23.08 2.05 0.59
N VAL A 335 -23.58 2.71 -0.47
CA VAL A 335 -23.66 4.16 -0.56
C VAL A 335 -24.56 4.74 0.51
N LEU A 336 -25.75 4.16 0.69
CA LEU A 336 -26.72 4.60 1.73
C LEU A 336 -26.13 4.49 3.14
N LYS A 337 -25.38 3.41 3.43
CA LYS A 337 -24.71 3.23 4.72
C LYS A 337 -23.59 4.25 4.91
N ALA A 338 -22.79 4.54 3.87
CA ALA A 338 -21.76 5.58 3.91
C ALA A 338 -22.35 6.96 4.18
N ASP A 339 -23.43 7.32 3.48
CA ASP A 339 -24.16 8.57 3.68
C ASP A 339 -24.73 8.70 5.09
N PHE A 340 -25.26 7.59 5.63
CA PHE A 340 -25.74 7.53 7.01
C PHE A 340 -24.62 7.83 8.00
N LEU A 341 -23.46 7.18 7.88
CA LEU A 341 -22.29 7.40 8.74
C LEU A 341 -21.78 8.84 8.63
N GLN A 342 -21.74 9.40 7.41
CA GLN A 342 -21.35 10.78 7.18
C GLN A 342 -22.33 11.77 7.83
N ARG A 343 -23.64 11.50 7.77
CA ARG A 343 -24.64 12.31 8.51
C ARG A 343 -24.44 12.26 10.03
N LYS A 344 -23.82 11.18 10.54
CA LYS A 344 -23.52 11.00 11.97
C LYS A 344 -22.12 11.50 12.36
N GLY A 345 -21.37 12.13 11.42
CA GLY A 345 -20.06 12.71 11.71
C GLY A 345 -18.86 11.80 11.44
N PHE A 346 -19.04 10.68 10.73
CA PHE A 346 -17.98 9.76 10.38
C PHE A 346 -17.78 9.69 8.87
N TYR A 347 -16.67 10.22 8.38
CA TYR A 347 -16.35 10.20 6.96
C TYR A 347 -15.81 8.83 6.55
N ALA A 348 -16.71 7.96 6.17
CA ALA A 348 -16.43 6.64 5.63
C ALA A 348 -16.90 6.56 4.18
N LEU A 349 -16.08 5.98 3.30
CA LEU A 349 -16.35 5.91 1.86
C LEU A 349 -16.76 4.48 1.45
N PRO A 350 -17.71 4.36 0.49
CA PRO A 350 -18.09 3.08 -0.06
C PRO A 350 -17.04 2.58 -1.05
N VAL A 351 -16.57 1.35 -0.87
CA VAL A 351 -15.73 0.62 -1.84
C VAL A 351 -16.62 -0.29 -2.66
N ARG A 352 -16.61 -0.09 -4.00
CA ARG A 352 -17.54 -0.71 -4.95
C ARG A 352 -16.78 -1.22 -6.18
N PRO A 353 -17.41 -2.02 -7.04
CA PRO A 353 -16.84 -2.42 -8.33
C PRO A 353 -16.32 -1.20 -9.14
N PRO A 354 -15.22 -1.36 -9.91
CA PRO A 354 -14.42 -2.56 -10.11
C PRO A 354 -13.32 -2.78 -9.05
N THR A 355 -13.26 -1.97 -7.96
CA THR A 355 -12.24 -2.11 -6.90
C THR A 355 -12.42 -3.43 -6.13
N VAL A 356 -13.65 -3.87 -5.96
CA VAL A 356 -14.04 -5.16 -5.39
C VAL A 356 -15.01 -5.87 -6.34
N PRO A 357 -15.16 -7.21 -6.28
CA PRO A 357 -16.11 -7.93 -7.11
C PRO A 357 -17.56 -7.47 -6.88
N GLU A 358 -18.42 -7.65 -7.90
CA GLU A 358 -19.87 -7.44 -7.75
C GLU A 358 -20.44 -8.27 -6.58
N GLY A 359 -21.37 -7.69 -5.84
CA GLY A 359 -21.97 -8.33 -4.66
C GLY A 359 -21.08 -8.33 -3.41
N THR A 360 -19.92 -7.63 -3.43
CA THR A 360 -18.98 -7.57 -2.28
C THR A 360 -18.63 -6.14 -1.88
N SER A 361 -19.49 -5.18 -2.23
CA SER A 361 -19.33 -3.77 -1.85
C SER A 361 -19.31 -3.62 -0.32
N ARG A 362 -18.50 -2.69 0.17
CA ARG A 362 -18.21 -2.57 1.60
C ARG A 362 -17.86 -1.15 2.01
N ILE A 363 -18.03 -0.84 3.27
CA ILE A 363 -17.32 0.27 3.90
C ILE A 363 -15.96 -0.26 4.35
N ARG A 364 -14.89 0.37 3.87
CA ARG A 364 -13.53 0.06 4.31
C ARG A 364 -13.09 1.08 5.35
N PHE A 365 -13.17 0.72 6.61
CA PHE A 365 -12.61 1.55 7.67
C PHE A 365 -11.10 1.46 7.63
N SER A 366 -10.43 2.61 7.45
CA SER A 366 -8.99 2.79 7.57
C SER A 366 -8.74 3.64 8.81
N LEU A 367 -8.29 3.01 9.88
CA LEU A 367 -8.09 3.72 11.14
C LEU A 367 -6.74 4.43 11.15
N THR A 368 -6.70 5.55 11.87
CA THR A 368 -5.46 6.26 12.18
C THR A 368 -5.20 6.25 13.69
N ALA A 369 -3.93 6.32 14.09
CA ALA A 369 -3.54 6.28 15.50
C ALA A 369 -4.06 7.46 16.33
N ASP A 370 -4.55 8.53 15.69
CA ASP A 370 -5.10 9.71 16.39
C ASP A 370 -6.57 9.55 16.80
N ILE A 371 -7.25 8.51 16.31
CA ILE A 371 -8.64 8.20 16.70
C ILE A 371 -8.66 7.71 18.14
N THR A 372 -9.65 8.18 18.93
CA THR A 372 -9.83 7.78 20.33
C THR A 372 -10.69 6.52 20.45
N GLU A 373 -10.60 5.83 21.58
CA GLU A 373 -11.48 4.69 21.86
C GLU A 373 -12.95 5.10 21.99
N GLU A 374 -13.22 6.30 22.53
CA GLU A 374 -14.55 6.86 22.66
C GLU A 374 -15.18 7.11 21.29
N GLU A 375 -14.40 7.60 20.32
CA GLU A 375 -14.87 7.78 18.94
C GLU A 375 -15.17 6.42 18.28
N ILE A 376 -14.34 5.40 18.53
CA ILE A 376 -14.63 4.04 18.06
C ILE A 376 -15.89 3.47 18.72
N LYS A 377 -16.10 3.68 20.01
CA LYS A 377 -17.32 3.25 20.70
C LYS A 377 -18.56 3.93 20.11
N SER A 378 -18.49 5.24 19.86
CA SER A 378 -19.56 6.00 19.20
C SER A 378 -19.85 5.49 17.77
N LEU A 379 -18.82 5.13 17.01
CA LEU A 379 -18.99 4.47 15.70
C LEU A 379 -19.69 3.11 15.84
N ILE A 380 -19.29 2.29 16.83
CA ILE A 380 -19.83 0.95 17.08
C ILE A 380 -21.36 0.99 17.36
N GLU A 381 -21.87 2.04 17.98
CA GLU A 381 -23.30 2.21 18.22
C GLU A 381 -24.10 2.41 16.91
N LEU A 382 -23.45 2.85 15.83
CA LEU A 382 -24.07 3.19 14.54
C LEU A 382 -24.00 2.07 13.49
N ILE A 383 -23.16 1.07 13.68
CA ILE A 383 -22.93 -0.03 12.72
C ILE A 383 -23.76 -1.29 13.05
#